data_1cea4fb67acb6018522906b0109d77f7
#
_entry.id   1cea4fb67acb6018522906b0109d77f7
#
_cell.length_a   1.000
_cell.length_b   1.000
_cell.length_c   1.000
_cell.angle_alpha   90.00
_cell.angle_beta   90.00
_cell.angle_gamma   90.00
#
_symmetry.space_group_name_H-M   'P 1'
#
loop_
_entity.id
_entity.type
_entity.pdbx_description
1 polymer ?
#
loop_
_entity_poly.entity_id
_entity_poly.type
_entity_poly.pdbx_seq_one_letter_code
_entity_poly.pdbx_strand_id
1 'polypeptide(L)'
;MTKDFFSKLWYQAWSLILVEMSGQELAWLFRPGGHLSLLAARRTTIVVTRVRLVAGLFAVLTPLWVVIDIAAFPAEVWHGLVAARLAATGAFAAILVALRRMDSMSDAYRALGMLLAVPTSFFLFSYQHMAQFELHGVQAAFAAGYAFLPFVMLAGLSIFPLTLIESLSFATPMLMMQVVAAALRWPIFDWPTVAASFWLLLLITAVSALAGLSQLGFMIVLVRESIRDRMTGCFSRHSGEELIELQFVLAERSQTPLAVAFLDLDHFKQVNDRHGHDAGDQALIGAASQMRLQLRTGDMLTRWGGEEFLVIMPNTNAMQAGHALQRVRQAGLGRRPDGTPMTASIGIAERLADAAADWRQLVEKADARMYEAKQGGRDRIVGPV
;
A
#
# COMPACT_ATOMS: atom_id res chain seq x y z
N MET A 1 15.72 8.76 35.66
CA MET A 1 14.67 7.75 35.93
C MET A 1 13.37 7.98 35.12
N THR A 2 12.95 9.22 34.91
CA THR A 2 11.68 9.50 34.16
C THR A 2 11.78 9.37 32.64
N LYS A 3 12.89 9.75 32.00
CA LYS A 3 13.08 9.63 30.55
C LYS A 3 13.12 8.18 30.06
N ASP A 4 13.74 7.27 30.84
CA ASP A 4 13.83 5.84 30.48
C ASP A 4 12.51 5.10 30.65
N PHE A 5 11.67 5.53 31.60
CA PHE A 5 10.34 4.96 31.81
C PHE A 5 9.41 5.30 30.64
N PHE A 6 9.37 6.57 30.23
CA PHE A 6 8.57 7.01 29.08
C PHE A 6 9.05 6.40 27.76
N SER A 7 10.36 6.26 27.56
CA SER A 7 10.89 5.61 26.36
C SER A 7 10.56 4.12 26.31
N LYS A 8 10.59 3.41 27.44
CA LYS A 8 10.18 2.00 27.51
C LYS A 8 8.68 1.81 27.31
N LEU A 9 7.85 2.64 27.93
CA LEU A 9 6.39 2.60 27.72
C LEU A 9 6.02 2.94 26.27
N TRP A 10 6.70 3.90 25.69
CA TRP A 10 6.57 4.26 24.27
C TRP A 10 6.96 3.09 23.38
N TYR A 11 8.09 2.46 23.63
CA TYR A 11 8.55 1.27 22.87
C TYR A 11 7.59 0.08 23.04
N GLN A 12 7.06 -0.16 24.23
CA GLN A 12 6.08 -1.21 24.48
C GLN A 12 4.72 -0.92 23.85
N ALA A 13 4.23 0.31 23.89
CA ALA A 13 2.99 0.70 23.22
C ALA A 13 3.10 0.56 21.69
N TRP A 14 4.26 0.92 21.12
CA TRP A 14 4.51 0.80 19.69
C TRP A 14 4.79 -0.65 19.28
N SER A 15 5.42 -1.47 20.11
CA SER A 15 5.62 -2.89 19.81
C SER A 15 4.33 -3.71 19.78
N LEU A 16 3.26 -3.25 20.45
CA LEU A 16 1.93 -3.84 20.36
C LEU A 16 1.22 -3.54 19.02
N ILE A 17 1.60 -2.45 18.36
CA ILE A 17 1.00 -2.00 17.09
C ILE A 17 1.90 -2.32 15.89
N LEU A 18 3.22 -2.40 16.11
CA LEU A 18 4.26 -2.47 15.08
C LEU A 18 5.19 -3.66 15.32
N VAL A 19 4.64 -4.86 15.17
CA VAL A 19 5.44 -6.10 15.20
C VAL A 19 6.44 -6.08 14.04
N GLU A 20 7.75 -5.98 14.36
CA GLU A 20 8.88 -6.18 13.45
C GLU A 20 9.04 -5.19 12.27
N MET A 21 8.82 -3.89 12.46
CA MET A 21 9.11 -2.89 11.43
C MET A 21 10.53 -2.33 11.54
N SER A 22 11.22 -2.17 10.41
CA SER A 22 12.51 -1.48 10.34
C SER A 22 12.37 0.04 10.58
N GLY A 23 13.47 0.73 10.93
CA GLY A 23 13.44 2.19 11.12
C GLY A 23 12.97 2.97 9.89
N GLN A 24 13.21 2.46 8.67
CA GLN A 24 12.72 3.06 7.43
C GLN A 24 11.21 2.88 7.28
N GLU A 25 10.68 1.70 7.57
CA GLU A 25 9.25 1.41 7.52
C GLU A 25 8.47 2.24 8.54
N LEU A 26 9.05 2.49 9.72
CA LEU A 26 8.49 3.42 10.70
C LEU A 26 8.39 4.85 10.14
N ALA A 27 9.41 5.33 9.42
CA ALA A 27 9.37 6.66 8.80
C ALA A 27 8.24 6.79 7.76
N TRP A 28 7.87 5.69 7.09
CA TRP A 28 6.76 5.66 6.13
C TRP A 28 5.39 5.84 6.77
N LEU A 29 5.22 5.51 8.05
CA LEU A 29 3.99 5.78 8.77
C LEU A 29 3.78 7.28 9.05
N PHE A 30 4.88 8.02 9.20
CA PHE A 30 4.78 9.43 9.55
C PHE A 30 4.69 10.34 8.32
N ARG A 31 5.37 10.00 7.21
CA ARG A 31 5.53 10.88 6.03
C ARG A 31 5.04 10.20 4.75
N PRO A 32 4.37 10.95 3.85
CA PRO A 32 3.82 10.39 2.61
C PRO A 32 4.86 10.06 1.53
N GLY A 33 6.14 10.31 1.75
CA GLY A 33 7.23 10.09 0.79
C GLY A 33 8.01 8.81 1.03
N GLY A 34 8.64 8.27 -0.04
CA GLY A 34 9.57 7.13 0.04
C GLY A 34 8.92 5.74 0.06
N HIS A 35 7.61 5.64 -0.10
CA HIS A 35 6.93 4.35 -0.21
C HIS A 35 7.38 3.59 -1.47
N LEU A 36 7.47 2.26 -1.36
CA LEU A 36 7.66 1.38 -2.52
C LEU A 36 6.52 1.61 -3.53
N SER A 37 6.83 1.52 -4.83
CA SER A 37 5.85 1.72 -5.90
C SER A 37 4.60 0.84 -5.76
N LEU A 38 4.79 -0.42 -5.40
CA LEU A 38 3.72 -1.37 -5.13
C LEU A 38 2.83 -0.95 -3.95
N LEU A 39 3.43 -0.49 -2.84
CA LEU A 39 2.68 0.01 -1.68
C LEU A 39 1.87 1.27 -2.05
N ALA A 40 2.48 2.19 -2.80
CA ALA A 40 1.82 3.40 -3.26
C ALA A 40 0.63 3.09 -4.19
N ALA A 41 0.79 2.17 -5.15
CA ALA A 41 -0.28 1.74 -6.06
C ALA A 41 -1.44 1.09 -5.30
N ARG A 42 -1.16 0.13 -4.40
CA ARG A 42 -2.21 -0.50 -3.56
C ARG A 42 -2.92 0.51 -2.67
N ARG A 43 -2.17 1.42 -2.08
CA ARG A 43 -2.69 2.48 -1.23
C ARG A 43 -3.63 3.40 -2.01
N THR A 44 -3.23 3.84 -3.21
CA THR A 44 -4.06 4.62 -4.13
C THR A 44 -5.40 3.91 -4.41
N THR A 45 -5.34 2.65 -4.82
CA THR A 45 -6.54 1.85 -5.11
C THR A 45 -7.48 1.77 -3.91
N ILE A 46 -6.95 1.52 -2.72
CA ILE A 46 -7.75 1.42 -1.49
C ILE A 46 -8.40 2.77 -1.15
N VAL A 47 -7.64 3.87 -1.19
CA VAL A 47 -8.17 5.21 -0.87
C VAL A 47 -9.25 5.58 -1.86
N VAL A 48 -9.02 5.45 -3.17
CA VAL A 48 -10.02 5.77 -4.22
C VAL A 48 -11.28 4.90 -4.07
N THR A 49 -11.14 3.61 -3.81
CA THR A 49 -12.28 2.70 -3.61
C THR A 49 -13.09 3.09 -2.38
N ARG A 50 -12.45 3.45 -1.27
CA ARG A 50 -13.14 3.88 -0.05
C ARG A 50 -13.80 5.25 -0.22
N VAL A 51 -13.14 6.20 -0.92
CA VAL A 51 -13.79 7.47 -1.28
C VAL A 51 -15.04 7.22 -2.11
N ARG A 52 -14.98 6.30 -3.10
CA ARG A 52 -16.14 5.92 -3.92
C ARG A 52 -17.27 5.33 -3.06
N LEU A 53 -16.94 4.44 -2.14
CA LEU A 53 -17.91 3.84 -1.22
C LEU A 53 -18.60 4.90 -0.37
N VAL A 54 -17.81 5.78 0.27
CA VAL A 54 -18.34 6.83 1.17
C VAL A 54 -19.13 7.87 0.40
N ALA A 55 -18.64 8.31 -0.77
CA ALA A 55 -19.38 9.25 -1.63
C ALA A 55 -20.72 8.64 -2.08
N GLY A 56 -20.73 7.35 -2.45
CA GLY A 56 -21.97 6.63 -2.80
C GLY A 56 -22.95 6.55 -1.63
N LEU A 57 -22.44 6.23 -0.43
CA LEU A 57 -23.26 6.21 0.80
C LEU A 57 -23.88 7.58 1.08
N PHE A 58 -23.08 8.65 1.03
CA PHE A 58 -23.59 10.00 1.28
C PHE A 58 -24.50 10.50 0.16
N ALA A 59 -24.29 10.12 -1.10
CA ALA A 59 -25.20 10.44 -2.20
C ALA A 59 -26.62 9.87 -1.98
N VAL A 60 -26.73 8.75 -1.26
CA VAL A 60 -28.00 8.11 -0.91
C VAL A 60 -28.56 8.66 0.42
N LEU A 61 -27.73 8.76 1.46
CA LEU A 61 -28.21 9.14 2.79
C LEU A 61 -28.57 10.63 2.89
N THR A 62 -27.84 11.51 2.19
CA THR A 62 -28.07 12.97 2.28
C THR A 62 -29.48 13.38 1.84
N PRO A 63 -30.02 12.92 0.70
CA PRO A 63 -31.39 13.27 0.32
C PRO A 63 -32.46 12.63 1.22
N LEU A 64 -32.20 11.45 1.83
CA LEU A 64 -33.16 10.85 2.76
C LEU A 64 -33.39 11.70 4.01
N TRP A 65 -32.40 12.44 4.44
CA TRP A 65 -32.51 13.34 5.59
C TRP A 65 -33.40 14.57 5.34
N VAL A 66 -33.74 14.87 4.08
CA VAL A 66 -34.69 15.94 3.70
C VAL A 66 -36.05 15.75 4.40
N VAL A 67 -36.51 14.50 4.56
CA VAL A 67 -37.78 14.21 5.25
C VAL A 67 -37.74 14.69 6.71
N ILE A 68 -36.59 14.52 7.37
CA ILE A 68 -36.39 14.99 8.74
C ILE A 68 -36.40 16.52 8.79
N ASP A 69 -35.72 17.17 7.85
CA ASP A 69 -35.67 18.64 7.81
C ASP A 69 -37.06 19.25 7.64
N ILE A 70 -37.87 18.70 6.74
CA ILE A 70 -39.26 19.15 6.52
C ILE A 70 -40.13 18.93 7.75
N ALA A 71 -39.94 17.81 8.46
CA ALA A 71 -40.72 17.48 9.64
C ALA A 71 -40.32 18.28 10.88
N ALA A 72 -39.01 18.65 11.00
CA ALA A 72 -38.48 19.28 12.20
C ALA A 72 -38.48 20.80 12.17
N PHE A 73 -38.38 21.43 10.98
CA PHE A 73 -38.17 22.87 10.85
C PHE A 73 -39.33 23.58 10.13
N PRO A 74 -39.56 24.90 10.40
CA PRO A 74 -40.48 25.72 9.64
C PRO A 74 -40.01 25.96 8.20
N ALA A 75 -40.92 26.40 7.32
CA ALA A 75 -40.65 26.51 5.89
C ALA A 75 -39.47 27.41 5.58
N GLU A 76 -39.34 28.53 6.30
CA GLU A 76 -38.24 29.49 6.11
C GLU A 76 -36.87 28.83 6.35
N VAL A 77 -36.75 27.80 7.22
CA VAL A 77 -35.51 27.12 7.55
C VAL A 77 -35.29 25.94 6.60
N TRP A 78 -36.27 25.03 6.44
CA TRP A 78 -36.02 23.80 5.70
C TRP A 78 -35.81 24.01 4.21
N HIS A 79 -36.35 25.05 3.57
CA HIS A 79 -36.10 25.34 2.15
C HIS A 79 -34.61 25.50 1.87
N GLY A 80 -33.90 26.28 2.69
CA GLY A 80 -32.44 26.45 2.57
C GLY A 80 -31.66 25.16 2.81
N LEU A 81 -32.05 24.37 3.82
CA LEU A 81 -31.39 23.10 4.14
C LEU A 81 -31.58 22.07 3.01
N VAL A 82 -32.80 21.97 2.46
CA VAL A 82 -33.09 21.05 1.33
C VAL A 82 -32.26 21.42 0.09
N ALA A 83 -32.22 22.72 -0.26
CA ALA A 83 -31.40 23.17 -1.38
C ALA A 83 -29.91 22.81 -1.19
N ALA A 84 -29.38 23.02 0.00
CA ALA A 84 -28.00 22.64 0.32
C ALA A 84 -27.76 21.12 0.27
N ARG A 85 -28.74 20.31 0.72
CA ARG A 85 -28.63 18.81 0.63
C ARG A 85 -28.68 18.34 -0.81
N LEU A 86 -29.53 18.91 -1.65
CA LEU A 86 -29.56 18.56 -3.08
C LEU A 86 -28.26 18.93 -3.77
N ALA A 87 -27.69 20.10 -3.46
CA ALA A 87 -26.38 20.50 -3.94
C ALA A 87 -25.28 19.54 -3.47
N ALA A 88 -25.27 19.15 -2.17
CA ALA A 88 -24.33 18.19 -1.63
C ALA A 88 -24.48 16.80 -2.29
N THR A 89 -25.71 16.34 -2.50
CA THR A 89 -26.00 15.08 -3.21
C THR A 89 -25.45 15.12 -4.65
N GLY A 90 -25.67 16.20 -5.37
CA GLY A 90 -25.10 16.42 -6.71
C GLY A 90 -23.57 16.43 -6.71
N ALA A 91 -22.95 17.04 -5.69
CA ALA A 91 -21.50 17.05 -5.54
C ALA A 91 -20.94 15.63 -5.25
N PHE A 92 -21.59 14.83 -4.40
CA PHE A 92 -21.19 13.43 -4.19
C PHE A 92 -21.32 12.59 -5.46
N ALA A 93 -22.40 12.76 -6.22
CA ALA A 93 -22.58 12.10 -7.51
C ALA A 93 -21.50 12.51 -8.53
N ALA A 94 -21.13 13.80 -8.56
CA ALA A 94 -20.05 14.30 -9.42
C ALA A 94 -18.68 13.69 -9.04
N ILE A 95 -18.39 13.52 -7.74
CA ILE A 95 -17.18 12.83 -7.25
C ILE A 95 -17.15 11.40 -7.80
N LEU A 96 -18.27 10.65 -7.75
CA LEU A 96 -18.32 9.26 -8.25
C LEU A 96 -18.00 9.17 -9.75
N VAL A 97 -18.42 10.16 -10.54
CA VAL A 97 -18.11 10.23 -11.97
C VAL A 97 -16.63 10.58 -12.20
N ALA A 98 -16.10 11.55 -11.46
CA ALA A 98 -14.71 11.99 -11.57
C ALA A 98 -13.70 10.89 -11.20
N LEU A 99 -14.05 10.01 -10.24
CA LEU A 99 -13.19 8.91 -9.76
C LEU A 99 -12.93 7.80 -10.79
N ARG A 100 -13.61 7.79 -11.93
CA ARG A 100 -13.43 6.74 -12.97
C ARG A 100 -12.06 6.76 -13.66
N ARG A 101 -11.28 7.83 -13.52
CA ARG A 101 -9.99 8.06 -14.22
C ARG A 101 -8.84 8.40 -13.28
N MET A 102 -8.90 7.96 -12.03
CA MET A 102 -7.90 8.34 -11.01
C MET A 102 -7.01 7.14 -10.68
N ASP A 103 -5.71 7.22 -11.05
CA ASP A 103 -4.74 6.15 -10.89
C ASP A 103 -3.50 6.56 -10.10
N SER A 104 -3.41 7.85 -9.69
CA SER A 104 -2.27 8.36 -8.94
C SER A 104 -2.59 8.67 -7.48
N MET A 105 -1.57 8.70 -6.62
CA MET A 105 -1.74 9.07 -5.20
C MET A 105 -2.18 10.54 -5.05
N SER A 106 -1.76 11.44 -5.94
CA SER A 106 -2.23 12.83 -5.98
C SER A 106 -3.73 12.92 -6.30
N ASP A 107 -4.23 12.05 -7.16
CA ASP A 107 -5.65 11.97 -7.46
C ASP A 107 -6.45 11.44 -6.27
N ALA A 108 -5.91 10.46 -5.56
CA ALA A 108 -6.51 9.93 -4.34
C ALA A 108 -6.65 11.04 -3.26
N TYR A 109 -5.64 11.89 -3.08
CA TYR A 109 -5.71 13.04 -2.17
C TYR A 109 -6.73 14.08 -2.61
N ARG A 110 -6.80 14.39 -3.91
CA ARG A 110 -7.84 15.29 -4.44
C ARG A 110 -9.24 14.73 -4.21
N ALA A 111 -9.42 13.44 -4.45
CA ALA A 111 -10.68 12.74 -4.23
C ALA A 111 -11.11 12.80 -2.75
N LEU A 112 -10.19 12.51 -1.83
CA LEU A 112 -10.43 12.59 -0.40
C LEU A 112 -10.71 14.03 0.05
N GLY A 113 -9.95 15.00 -0.46
CA GLY A 113 -10.20 16.42 -0.20
C GLY A 113 -11.59 16.88 -0.66
N MET A 114 -12.02 16.49 -1.88
CA MET A 114 -13.36 16.78 -2.37
C MET A 114 -14.44 16.10 -1.52
N LEU A 115 -14.23 14.83 -1.14
CA LEU A 115 -15.16 14.10 -0.28
C LEU A 115 -15.38 14.81 1.06
N LEU A 116 -14.34 15.37 1.66
CA LEU A 116 -14.41 16.08 2.93
C LEU A 116 -14.91 17.53 2.78
N ALA A 117 -14.64 18.18 1.65
CA ALA A 117 -15.08 19.55 1.39
C ALA A 117 -16.60 19.68 1.30
N VAL A 118 -17.31 18.69 0.72
CA VAL A 118 -18.76 18.74 0.57
C VAL A 118 -19.47 18.84 1.91
N PRO A 119 -19.31 17.92 2.88
CA PRO A 119 -19.99 18.02 4.18
C PRO A 119 -19.47 19.19 5.02
N THR A 120 -18.20 19.60 4.82
CA THR A 120 -17.63 20.78 5.46
C THR A 120 -18.35 22.06 5.01
N SER A 121 -18.57 22.22 3.70
CA SER A 121 -19.32 23.35 3.16
C SER A 121 -20.80 23.31 3.57
N PHE A 122 -21.40 22.11 3.59
CA PHE A 122 -22.76 21.91 4.07
C PHE A 122 -22.90 22.29 5.55
N PHE A 123 -21.95 21.92 6.40
CA PHE A 123 -21.93 22.30 7.81
C PHE A 123 -21.89 23.82 7.99
N LEU A 124 -20.99 24.51 7.29
CA LEU A 124 -20.89 25.97 7.34
C LEU A 124 -22.22 26.65 6.94
N PHE A 125 -22.75 26.23 5.80
CA PHE A 125 -23.98 26.78 5.30
C PHE A 125 -25.14 26.53 6.27
N SER A 126 -25.33 25.29 6.71
CA SER A 126 -26.46 24.94 7.59
C SER A 126 -26.39 25.69 8.91
N TYR A 127 -25.19 25.82 9.46
CA TYR A 127 -24.98 26.55 10.71
C TYR A 127 -25.28 28.03 10.59
N GLN A 128 -24.74 28.69 9.57
CA GLN A 128 -25.00 30.11 9.29
C GLN A 128 -26.49 30.37 8.95
N HIS A 129 -27.12 29.46 8.21
CA HIS A 129 -28.51 29.56 7.85
C HIS A 129 -29.42 29.45 9.08
N MET A 130 -29.24 28.42 9.92
CA MET A 130 -30.03 28.21 11.13
C MET A 130 -29.81 29.31 12.19
N ALA A 131 -28.63 29.93 12.25
CA ALA A 131 -28.34 31.02 13.18
C ALA A 131 -29.16 32.31 12.93
N GLN A 132 -29.86 32.41 11.80
CA GLN A 132 -30.72 33.55 11.47
C GLN A 132 -32.13 33.42 12.08
N PHE A 133 -32.46 32.27 12.69
CA PHE A 133 -33.79 31.95 13.19
C PHE A 133 -33.74 31.63 14.69
N GLU A 134 -34.77 32.06 15.41
CA GLU A 134 -34.93 31.67 16.83
C GLU A 134 -35.58 30.28 16.91
N LEU A 135 -34.75 29.26 17.13
CA LEU A 135 -35.18 27.86 17.22
C LEU A 135 -35.34 27.45 18.69
N HIS A 136 -36.51 26.86 19.01
CA HIS A 136 -36.85 26.45 20.38
C HIS A 136 -37.27 24.97 20.44
N GLY A 137 -37.11 24.36 21.62
CA GLY A 137 -37.59 23.00 21.91
C GLY A 137 -36.99 21.96 20.95
N VAL A 138 -37.85 21.22 20.26
CA VAL A 138 -37.44 20.13 19.35
C VAL A 138 -36.63 20.66 18.18
N GLN A 139 -36.94 21.84 17.65
CA GLN A 139 -36.19 22.46 16.55
C GLN A 139 -34.71 22.75 16.95
N ALA A 140 -34.52 23.30 18.16
CA ALA A 140 -33.18 23.57 18.68
C ALA A 140 -32.37 22.24 18.88
N ALA A 141 -33.05 21.18 19.33
CA ALA A 141 -32.42 19.87 19.48
C ALA A 141 -31.95 19.28 18.14
N PHE A 142 -32.78 19.37 17.09
CA PHE A 142 -32.34 18.94 15.73
C PHE A 142 -31.24 19.85 15.18
N ALA A 143 -31.31 21.17 15.36
CA ALA A 143 -30.26 22.09 14.96
C ALA A 143 -28.91 21.77 15.65
N ALA A 144 -28.93 21.45 16.93
CA ALA A 144 -27.75 20.98 17.66
C ALA A 144 -27.15 19.68 17.03
N GLY A 145 -28.02 18.81 16.49
CA GLY A 145 -27.58 17.59 15.78
C GLY A 145 -26.64 17.86 14.59
N TYR A 146 -26.82 18.97 13.88
CA TYR A 146 -25.94 19.36 12.78
C TYR A 146 -24.52 19.70 13.24
N ALA A 147 -24.36 20.14 14.48
CA ALA A 147 -23.04 20.41 15.06
C ALA A 147 -22.16 19.16 15.22
N PHE A 148 -22.74 17.97 15.15
CA PHE A 148 -22.00 16.72 15.22
C PHE A 148 -21.43 16.24 13.88
N LEU A 149 -21.73 16.91 12.77
CA LEU A 149 -21.21 16.53 11.45
C LEU A 149 -19.66 16.47 11.40
N PRO A 150 -18.89 17.42 11.95
CA PRO A 150 -17.43 17.32 12.01
C PRO A 150 -16.93 16.08 12.72
N PHE A 151 -17.64 15.60 13.76
CA PHE A 151 -17.28 14.38 14.50
C PHE A 151 -17.39 13.15 13.61
N VAL A 152 -18.47 13.02 12.85
CA VAL A 152 -18.68 11.92 11.90
C VAL A 152 -17.61 11.93 10.82
N MET A 153 -17.23 13.12 10.33
CA MET A 153 -16.22 13.25 9.29
C MET A 153 -14.83 12.89 9.79
N LEU A 154 -14.44 13.36 10.98
CA LEU A 154 -13.15 13.00 11.58
C LEU A 154 -13.07 11.52 11.93
N ALA A 155 -14.17 10.95 12.47
CA ALA A 155 -14.26 9.51 12.67
C ALA A 155 -14.13 8.73 11.36
N GLY A 156 -14.73 9.24 10.28
CA GLY A 156 -14.66 8.68 8.93
C GLY A 156 -13.23 8.64 8.36
N LEU A 157 -12.31 9.49 8.81
CA LEU A 157 -10.90 9.41 8.41
C LEU A 157 -10.25 8.11 8.85
N SER A 158 -10.75 7.46 9.90
CA SER A 158 -10.23 6.19 10.41
C SER A 158 -10.28 5.04 9.40
N ILE A 159 -11.13 5.12 8.37
CA ILE A 159 -11.23 4.09 7.34
C ILE A 159 -10.13 4.21 6.28
N PHE A 160 -9.36 5.30 6.24
CA PHE A 160 -8.33 5.52 5.22
C PHE A 160 -6.93 5.19 5.75
N PRO A 161 -6.10 4.45 4.98
CA PRO A 161 -4.71 4.15 5.35
C PRO A 161 -3.82 5.38 5.11
N LEU A 162 -3.92 6.36 5.98
CA LEU A 162 -3.20 7.63 5.91
C LEU A 162 -1.98 7.60 6.83
N THR A 163 -0.93 8.32 6.43
CA THR A 163 0.19 8.66 7.31
C THR A 163 -0.25 9.67 8.36
N LEU A 164 0.56 9.86 9.40
CA LEU A 164 0.25 10.83 10.46
C LEU A 164 0.07 12.25 9.88
N ILE A 165 1.02 12.69 9.02
CA ILE A 165 0.96 14.02 8.41
C ILE A 165 -0.30 14.19 7.55
N GLU A 166 -0.68 13.17 6.77
CA GLU A 166 -1.88 13.21 5.95
C GLU A 166 -3.15 13.26 6.80
N SER A 167 -3.23 12.42 7.84
CA SER A 167 -4.36 12.42 8.77
C SER A 167 -4.57 13.79 9.42
N LEU A 168 -3.47 14.41 9.89
CA LEU A 168 -3.52 15.74 10.47
C LEU A 168 -3.88 16.82 9.41
N SER A 169 -3.34 16.72 8.20
CA SER A 169 -3.62 17.67 7.12
C SER A 169 -5.10 17.66 6.72
N PHE A 170 -5.72 16.48 6.63
CA PHE A 170 -7.15 16.35 6.32
C PHE A 170 -8.05 16.69 7.50
N ALA A 171 -7.61 16.49 8.75
CA ALA A 171 -8.37 16.88 9.93
C ALA A 171 -8.35 18.40 10.20
N THR A 172 -7.25 19.07 9.86
CA THR A 172 -7.05 20.50 10.17
C THR A 172 -8.18 21.40 9.68
N PRO A 173 -8.72 21.31 8.45
CA PRO A 173 -9.83 22.17 7.99
C PRO A 173 -11.07 22.03 8.87
N MET A 174 -11.38 20.83 9.35
CA MET A 174 -12.55 20.58 10.21
C MET A 174 -12.34 21.11 11.62
N LEU A 175 -11.13 20.95 12.19
CA LEU A 175 -10.79 21.53 13.46
C LEU A 175 -10.81 23.06 13.41
N MET A 176 -10.25 23.66 12.36
CA MET A 176 -10.27 25.10 12.13
C MET A 176 -11.70 25.63 12.00
N MET A 177 -12.59 24.88 11.34
CA MET A 177 -13.97 25.28 11.18
C MET A 177 -14.69 25.40 12.51
N GLN A 178 -14.45 24.50 13.45
CA GLN A 178 -15.03 24.60 14.79
C GLN A 178 -14.54 25.87 15.54
N VAL A 179 -13.27 26.22 15.34
CA VAL A 179 -12.71 27.46 15.88
C VAL A 179 -13.37 28.70 15.23
N VAL A 180 -13.56 28.67 13.92
CA VAL A 180 -14.24 29.77 13.18
C VAL A 180 -15.71 29.90 13.64
N ALA A 181 -16.44 28.79 13.77
CA ALA A 181 -17.81 28.79 14.25
C ALA A 181 -17.92 29.39 15.66
N ALA A 182 -16.99 29.07 16.56
CA ALA A 182 -16.90 29.65 17.88
C ALA A 182 -16.56 31.15 17.86
N ALA A 183 -15.62 31.58 17.01
CA ALA A 183 -15.21 32.98 16.89
C ALA A 183 -16.33 33.89 16.35
N LEU A 184 -17.15 33.35 15.45
CA LEU A 184 -18.32 34.06 14.90
C LEU A 184 -19.52 34.15 15.87
N ARG A 185 -19.36 33.62 17.08
CA ARG A 185 -20.38 33.60 18.15
C ARG A 185 -21.73 33.09 17.65
N TRP A 186 -21.72 32.02 16.89
CA TRP A 186 -22.95 31.37 16.46
C TRP A 186 -23.72 30.83 17.68
N PRO A 187 -24.96 31.22 17.92
CA PRO A 187 -25.62 31.17 19.23
C PRO A 187 -26.10 29.78 19.65
N ILE A 188 -25.75 28.72 18.95
CA ILE A 188 -26.28 27.37 19.21
C ILE A 188 -25.61 26.73 20.44
N PHE A 189 -24.35 27.11 20.77
CA PHE A 189 -23.64 26.59 21.92
C PHE A 189 -22.96 27.68 22.76
N ASP A 190 -22.99 27.52 24.08
CA ASP A 190 -22.20 28.30 25.01
C ASP A 190 -20.72 27.90 24.96
N TRP A 191 -19.84 28.77 25.49
CA TRP A 191 -18.39 28.56 25.46
C TRP A 191 -17.94 27.22 26.07
N PRO A 192 -18.47 26.76 27.24
CA PRO A 192 -18.09 25.46 27.79
C PRO A 192 -18.39 24.28 26.85
N THR A 193 -19.53 24.30 26.15
CA THR A 193 -19.93 23.27 25.19
C THR A 193 -19.02 23.27 23.96
N VAL A 194 -18.64 24.44 23.46
CA VAL A 194 -17.68 24.55 22.35
C VAL A 194 -16.32 23.98 22.73
N ALA A 195 -15.80 24.30 23.93
CA ALA A 195 -14.53 23.78 24.41
C ALA A 195 -14.55 22.27 24.61
N ALA A 196 -15.62 21.72 25.16
CA ALA A 196 -15.82 20.28 25.34
C ALA A 196 -15.90 19.56 23.98
N SER A 197 -16.65 20.15 23.02
CA SER A 197 -16.75 19.63 21.65
C SER A 197 -15.39 19.63 20.94
N PHE A 198 -14.60 20.68 21.07
CA PHE A 198 -13.27 20.76 20.48
C PHE A 198 -12.31 19.74 21.06
N TRP A 199 -12.35 19.52 22.38
CA TRP A 199 -11.59 18.46 23.04
C TRP A 199 -11.94 17.07 22.49
N LEU A 200 -13.23 16.79 22.33
CA LEU A 200 -13.69 15.52 21.76
C LEU A 200 -13.27 15.35 20.29
N LEU A 201 -13.29 16.43 19.51
CA LEU A 201 -12.80 16.41 18.12
C LEU A 201 -11.29 16.09 18.06
N LEU A 202 -10.49 16.64 18.96
CA LEU A 202 -9.06 16.31 19.07
C LEU A 202 -8.87 14.83 19.42
N LEU A 203 -9.66 14.30 20.37
CA LEU A 203 -9.60 12.90 20.76
C LEU A 203 -9.97 11.98 19.58
N ILE A 204 -11.06 12.29 18.87
CA ILE A 204 -11.47 11.52 17.68
C ILE A 204 -10.41 11.60 16.59
N THR A 205 -9.79 12.76 16.38
CA THR A 205 -8.70 12.94 15.44
C THR A 205 -7.51 12.03 15.79
N ALA A 206 -7.13 11.98 17.07
CA ALA A 206 -6.03 11.12 17.53
C ALA A 206 -6.36 9.63 17.33
N VAL A 207 -7.57 9.19 17.67
CA VAL A 207 -8.03 7.81 17.47
C VAL A 207 -8.10 7.45 15.99
N SER A 208 -8.62 8.37 15.14
CA SER A 208 -8.72 8.15 13.70
C SER A 208 -7.33 8.09 13.04
N ALA A 209 -6.40 8.95 13.46
CA ALA A 209 -5.02 8.90 13.00
C ALA A 209 -4.34 7.58 13.38
N LEU A 210 -4.54 7.13 14.63
CA LEU A 210 -4.00 5.84 15.09
C LEU A 210 -4.57 4.66 14.28
N ALA A 211 -5.87 4.67 14.00
CA ALA A 211 -6.51 3.64 13.16
C ALA A 211 -5.96 3.65 11.72
N GLY A 212 -5.79 4.83 11.12
CA GLY A 212 -5.18 4.99 9.79
C GLY A 212 -3.74 4.48 9.74
N LEU A 213 -2.92 4.82 10.75
CA LEU A 213 -1.55 4.32 10.92
C LEU A 213 -1.50 2.80 11.08
N SER A 214 -2.38 2.23 11.89
CA SER A 214 -2.48 0.78 12.07
C SER A 214 -2.80 0.07 10.74
N GLN A 215 -3.75 0.58 9.96
CA GLN A 215 -4.08 0.02 8.64
C GLN A 215 -2.90 0.14 7.66
N LEU A 216 -2.21 1.28 7.64
CA LEU A 216 -1.03 1.48 6.80
C LEU A 216 0.10 0.54 7.21
N GLY A 217 0.37 0.39 8.51
CA GLY A 217 1.36 -0.55 9.03
C GLY A 217 1.07 -1.98 8.64
N PHE A 218 -0.19 -2.43 8.80
CA PHE A 218 -0.62 -3.75 8.35
C PHE A 218 -0.42 -3.96 6.84
N MET A 219 -0.73 -2.94 6.03
CA MET A 219 -0.51 -2.97 4.59
C MET A 219 0.98 -3.07 4.23
N ILE A 220 1.87 -2.35 4.93
CA ILE A 220 3.32 -2.43 4.74
C ILE A 220 3.81 -3.86 5.00
N VAL A 221 3.37 -4.48 6.10
CA VAL A 221 3.72 -5.87 6.44
C VAL A 221 3.23 -6.84 5.38
N LEU A 222 1.98 -6.74 4.94
CA LEU A 222 1.42 -7.59 3.88
C LEU A 222 2.15 -7.45 2.55
N VAL A 223 2.50 -6.22 2.16
CA VAL A 223 3.29 -5.98 0.93
C VAL A 223 4.68 -6.58 1.09
N ARG A 224 5.35 -6.37 2.23
CA ARG A 224 6.66 -6.97 2.51
C ARG A 224 6.62 -8.51 2.42
N GLU A 225 5.61 -9.15 3.02
CA GLU A 225 5.43 -10.59 2.95
C GLU A 225 5.14 -11.10 1.54
N SER A 226 4.52 -10.28 0.69
CA SER A 226 4.30 -10.64 -0.72
C SER A 226 5.53 -10.43 -1.61
N ILE A 227 6.48 -9.57 -1.21
CA ILE A 227 7.70 -9.28 -1.99
C ILE A 227 8.71 -10.43 -1.91
N ARG A 228 8.81 -11.10 -0.77
CA ARG A 228 9.80 -12.14 -0.57
C ARG A 228 9.16 -13.49 -0.29
N ASP A 229 9.76 -14.53 -0.82
CA ASP A 229 9.45 -15.91 -0.47
C ASP A 229 9.85 -16.17 0.99
N ARG A 230 8.89 -16.59 1.80
CA ARG A 230 9.09 -16.78 3.27
C ARG A 230 10.14 -17.83 3.60
N MET A 231 10.30 -18.84 2.77
CA MET A 231 11.21 -19.94 2.99
C MET A 231 12.65 -19.56 2.67
N THR A 232 12.87 -19.06 1.45
CA THR A 232 14.22 -18.81 0.93
C THR A 232 14.72 -17.38 1.15
N GLY A 233 13.82 -16.44 1.45
CA GLY A 233 14.10 -15.00 1.53
C GLY A 233 14.45 -14.35 0.19
N CYS A 234 14.36 -15.08 -0.93
CA CYS A 234 14.45 -14.54 -2.28
C CYS A 234 13.26 -13.64 -2.60
N PHE A 235 13.30 -12.89 -3.67
CA PHE A 235 12.07 -12.26 -4.18
C PHE A 235 11.06 -13.34 -4.55
N SER A 236 9.77 -13.07 -4.30
CA SER A 236 8.69 -13.95 -4.76
C SER A 236 8.56 -13.85 -6.30
N ARG A 237 7.92 -14.84 -6.92
CA ARG A 237 7.66 -14.82 -8.37
C ARG A 237 6.98 -13.55 -8.81
N HIS A 238 5.93 -13.12 -8.11
CA HIS A 238 5.19 -11.89 -8.45
C HIS A 238 6.10 -10.66 -8.42
N SER A 239 6.94 -10.51 -7.40
CA SER A 239 7.90 -9.40 -7.34
C SER A 239 9.01 -9.53 -8.38
N GLY A 240 9.41 -10.74 -8.74
CA GLY A 240 10.34 -11.00 -9.82
C GLY A 240 9.80 -10.55 -11.17
N GLU A 241 8.52 -10.81 -11.46
CA GLU A 241 7.84 -10.35 -12.67
C GLU A 241 7.80 -8.82 -12.75
N GLU A 242 7.47 -8.12 -11.66
CA GLU A 242 7.50 -6.64 -11.62
C GLU A 242 8.93 -6.08 -11.76
N LEU A 243 9.91 -6.70 -11.10
CA LEU A 243 11.30 -6.27 -11.15
C LEU A 243 11.90 -6.43 -12.55
N ILE A 244 11.67 -7.57 -13.22
CA ILE A 244 12.20 -7.79 -14.56
C ILE A 244 11.53 -6.88 -15.59
N GLU A 245 10.22 -6.65 -15.49
CA GLU A 245 9.50 -5.71 -16.35
C GLU A 245 10.10 -4.31 -16.23
N LEU A 246 10.30 -3.83 -14.99
CA LEU A 246 10.92 -2.53 -14.75
C LEU A 246 12.35 -2.46 -15.31
N GLN A 247 13.18 -3.49 -15.04
CA GLN A 247 14.57 -3.52 -15.52
C GLN A 247 14.65 -3.61 -17.04
N PHE A 248 13.71 -4.31 -17.68
CA PHE A 248 13.63 -4.39 -19.12
C PHE A 248 13.35 -3.03 -19.77
N VAL A 249 12.34 -2.30 -19.26
CA VAL A 249 12.02 -0.94 -19.73
C VAL A 249 13.19 0.02 -19.50
N LEU A 250 13.86 -0.05 -18.37
CA LEU A 250 15.03 0.79 -18.07
C LEU A 250 16.20 0.46 -19.03
N ALA A 251 16.48 -0.83 -19.25
CA ALA A 251 17.55 -1.29 -20.14
C ALA A 251 17.24 -0.94 -21.60
N GLU A 252 15.98 -1.02 -22.03
CA GLU A 252 15.55 -0.60 -23.36
C GLU A 252 15.77 0.90 -23.57
N ARG A 253 15.33 1.73 -22.60
CA ARG A 253 15.46 3.19 -22.68
C ARG A 253 16.92 3.65 -22.67
N SER A 254 17.76 3.02 -21.84
CA SER A 254 19.19 3.37 -21.72
C SER A 254 20.10 2.63 -22.70
N GLN A 255 19.55 1.72 -23.52
CA GLN A 255 20.28 0.84 -24.45
C GLN A 255 21.39 0.05 -23.76
N THR A 256 21.15 -0.37 -22.51
CA THR A 256 22.09 -1.18 -21.71
C THR A 256 21.75 -2.67 -21.80
N PRO A 257 22.75 -3.57 -21.62
CA PRO A 257 22.48 -5.00 -21.55
C PRO A 257 21.70 -5.37 -20.30
N LEU A 258 20.83 -6.35 -20.43
CA LEU A 258 20.10 -6.98 -19.32
C LEU A 258 20.14 -8.49 -19.52
N ALA A 259 20.80 -9.20 -18.61
CA ALA A 259 20.81 -10.65 -18.63
C ALA A 259 19.85 -11.21 -17.58
N VAL A 260 19.30 -12.36 -17.91
CA VAL A 260 18.56 -13.20 -16.97
C VAL A 260 19.10 -14.62 -16.99
N ALA A 261 19.00 -15.29 -15.85
CA ALA A 261 19.31 -16.71 -15.78
C ALA A 261 18.17 -17.46 -15.11
N PHE A 262 17.70 -18.51 -15.78
CA PHE A 262 16.74 -19.44 -15.22
C PHE A 262 17.49 -20.68 -14.69
N LEU A 263 17.23 -21.03 -13.45
CA LEU A 263 17.90 -22.12 -12.76
C LEU A 263 16.87 -23.10 -12.21
N ASP A 264 17.17 -24.38 -12.31
CA ASP A 264 16.37 -25.46 -11.72
C ASP A 264 17.31 -26.42 -10.98
N LEU A 265 16.97 -26.76 -9.74
CA LEU A 265 17.78 -27.64 -8.90
C LEU A 265 17.67 -29.10 -9.38
N ASP A 266 18.81 -29.65 -9.79
CA ASP A 266 18.86 -30.99 -10.36
C ASP A 266 18.43 -32.06 -9.35
N HIS A 267 17.48 -32.92 -9.79
CA HIS A 267 16.96 -34.04 -9.02
C HIS A 267 16.34 -33.66 -7.65
N PHE A 268 15.83 -32.44 -7.52
CA PHE A 268 15.23 -31.98 -6.27
C PHE A 268 14.03 -32.83 -5.83
N LYS A 269 13.20 -33.28 -6.77
CA LYS A 269 12.10 -34.20 -6.47
C LYS A 269 12.58 -35.46 -5.75
N GLN A 270 13.75 -36.00 -6.13
CA GLN A 270 14.29 -37.20 -5.46
C GLN A 270 14.72 -36.92 -4.00
N VAL A 271 15.13 -35.69 -3.69
CA VAL A 271 15.41 -35.27 -2.30
C VAL A 271 14.12 -35.34 -1.49
N ASN A 272 13.02 -34.77 -1.99
CA ASN A 272 11.72 -34.84 -1.33
C ASN A 272 11.22 -36.26 -1.16
N ASP A 273 11.27 -37.07 -2.24
CA ASP A 273 10.76 -38.44 -2.25
C ASP A 273 11.52 -39.35 -1.29
N ARG A 274 12.83 -39.14 -1.10
CA ARG A 274 13.70 -39.98 -0.24
C ARG A 274 13.84 -39.50 1.20
N HIS A 275 13.83 -38.20 1.42
CA HIS A 275 14.17 -37.58 2.71
C HIS A 275 13.06 -36.72 3.31
N GLY A 276 11.91 -36.61 2.62
CA GLY A 276 10.77 -35.80 3.05
C GLY A 276 10.89 -34.32 2.68
N HIS A 277 9.78 -33.63 2.80
CA HIS A 277 9.66 -32.20 2.43
C HIS A 277 10.54 -31.29 3.28
N ASP A 278 10.70 -31.56 4.57
CA ASP A 278 11.56 -30.75 5.46
C ASP A 278 13.02 -30.73 4.99
N ALA A 279 13.53 -31.87 4.50
CA ALA A 279 14.87 -31.96 3.93
C ALA A 279 14.99 -31.20 2.60
N GLY A 280 13.96 -31.24 1.77
CA GLY A 280 13.86 -30.42 0.56
C GLY A 280 13.83 -28.94 0.87
N ASP A 281 13.09 -28.53 1.88
CA ASP A 281 13.02 -27.11 2.30
C ASP A 281 14.40 -26.61 2.75
N GLN A 282 15.14 -27.40 3.54
CA GLN A 282 16.51 -27.06 3.95
C GLN A 282 17.46 -26.97 2.74
N ALA A 283 17.31 -27.85 1.75
CA ALA A 283 18.10 -27.81 0.53
C ALA A 283 17.81 -26.54 -0.30
N LEU A 284 16.54 -26.12 -0.40
CA LEU A 284 16.13 -24.86 -1.05
C LEU A 284 16.71 -23.64 -0.35
N ILE A 285 16.62 -23.59 0.98
CA ILE A 285 17.18 -22.49 1.81
C ILE A 285 18.70 -22.43 1.61
N GLY A 286 19.37 -23.57 1.65
CA GLY A 286 20.80 -23.68 1.43
C GLY A 286 21.22 -23.20 0.05
N ALA A 287 20.55 -23.68 -1.01
CA ALA A 287 20.82 -23.28 -2.38
C ALA A 287 20.61 -21.77 -2.62
N ALA A 288 19.50 -21.21 -2.14
CA ALA A 288 19.22 -19.79 -2.22
C ALA A 288 20.28 -18.94 -1.50
N SER A 289 20.73 -19.38 -0.32
CA SER A 289 21.78 -18.72 0.45
C SER A 289 23.12 -18.73 -0.28
N GLN A 290 23.53 -19.86 -0.85
CA GLN A 290 24.77 -19.98 -1.62
C GLN A 290 24.73 -19.12 -2.91
N MET A 291 23.63 -19.13 -3.64
CA MET A 291 23.46 -18.24 -4.80
C MET A 291 23.61 -16.77 -4.42
N ARG A 292 22.98 -16.33 -3.32
CA ARG A 292 23.03 -14.93 -2.87
C ARG A 292 24.44 -14.48 -2.50
N LEU A 293 25.25 -15.35 -1.93
CA LEU A 293 26.65 -15.03 -1.57
C LEU A 293 27.53 -14.76 -2.80
N GLN A 294 27.21 -15.35 -3.95
CA GLN A 294 27.99 -15.22 -5.19
C GLN A 294 27.48 -14.11 -6.13
N LEU A 295 26.26 -13.63 -5.91
CA LEU A 295 25.65 -12.58 -6.70
C LEU A 295 26.02 -11.19 -6.17
N ARG A 296 26.03 -10.19 -7.04
CA ARG A 296 26.29 -8.78 -6.67
C ARG A 296 25.09 -8.18 -5.96
N THR A 297 25.29 -7.11 -5.22
CA THR A 297 24.22 -6.36 -4.54
C THR A 297 23.14 -5.87 -5.51
N GLY A 298 23.47 -5.63 -6.76
CA GLY A 298 22.52 -5.19 -7.80
C GLY A 298 21.78 -6.33 -8.52
N ASP A 299 22.20 -7.58 -8.32
CA ASP A 299 21.53 -8.74 -8.91
C ASP A 299 20.33 -9.14 -8.04
N MET A 300 19.24 -9.54 -8.68
CA MET A 300 18.00 -9.89 -7.99
C MET A 300 17.74 -11.38 -8.14
N LEU A 301 17.73 -12.10 -7.01
CA LEU A 301 17.43 -13.52 -6.94
C LEU A 301 15.96 -13.72 -6.58
N THR A 302 15.22 -14.37 -7.46
CA THR A 302 13.78 -14.64 -7.34
C THR A 302 13.54 -16.14 -7.25
N ARG A 303 12.67 -16.57 -6.35
CA ARG A 303 12.10 -17.93 -6.40
C ARG A 303 10.94 -17.93 -7.37
N TRP A 304 11.14 -18.59 -8.52
CA TRP A 304 10.16 -18.54 -9.62
C TRP A 304 9.12 -19.65 -9.53
N GLY A 305 9.53 -20.81 -9.05
CA GLY A 305 8.70 -21.99 -8.84
C GLY A 305 9.08 -22.78 -7.60
N GLY A 306 8.68 -24.03 -7.52
CA GLY A 306 8.98 -24.91 -6.40
C GLY A 306 10.47 -25.04 -6.14
N GLU A 307 11.23 -25.43 -7.18
CA GLU A 307 12.68 -25.67 -7.18
C GLU A 307 13.40 -24.78 -8.22
N GLU A 308 12.67 -23.80 -8.77
CA GLU A 308 13.11 -22.91 -9.85
C GLU A 308 13.45 -21.52 -9.31
N PHE A 309 14.54 -20.97 -9.80
CA PHE A 309 15.00 -19.63 -9.48
C PHE A 309 15.24 -18.82 -10.76
N LEU A 310 14.98 -17.50 -10.68
CA LEU A 310 15.34 -16.55 -11.71
C LEU A 310 16.31 -15.52 -11.12
N VAL A 311 17.46 -15.33 -11.77
CA VAL A 311 18.41 -14.27 -11.46
C VAL A 311 18.27 -13.19 -12.54
N ILE A 312 17.99 -11.95 -12.12
CA ILE A 312 17.91 -10.77 -12.97
C ILE A 312 19.20 -9.97 -12.75
N MET A 313 19.96 -9.72 -13.81
CA MET A 313 21.27 -9.08 -13.79
C MET A 313 21.28 -7.81 -14.65
N PRO A 314 20.95 -6.63 -14.10
CA PRO A 314 20.99 -5.36 -14.81
C PRO A 314 22.43 -4.99 -15.24
N ASN A 315 22.54 -4.27 -16.35
CA ASN A 315 23.83 -3.81 -16.90
C ASN A 315 24.87 -4.95 -17.06
N THR A 316 24.39 -6.14 -17.45
CA THR A 316 25.20 -7.35 -17.54
C THR A 316 24.98 -8.00 -18.90
N ASN A 317 26.04 -8.19 -19.69
CA ASN A 317 25.97 -8.91 -20.95
C ASN A 317 26.05 -10.44 -20.74
N ALA A 318 25.84 -11.21 -21.83
CA ALA A 318 25.80 -12.67 -21.78
C ALA A 318 27.09 -13.29 -21.21
N MET A 319 28.26 -12.79 -21.59
CA MET A 319 29.57 -13.27 -21.10
C MET A 319 29.74 -13.00 -19.62
N GLN A 320 29.41 -11.81 -19.16
CA GLN A 320 29.48 -11.45 -17.74
C GLN A 320 28.51 -12.27 -16.89
N ALA A 321 27.29 -12.52 -17.40
CA ALA A 321 26.32 -13.41 -16.77
C ALA A 321 26.87 -14.84 -16.67
N GLY A 322 27.46 -15.36 -17.75
CA GLY A 322 28.14 -16.66 -17.78
C GLY A 322 29.21 -16.79 -16.69
N HIS A 323 30.08 -15.78 -16.55
CA HIS A 323 31.10 -15.75 -15.49
C HIS A 323 30.50 -15.72 -14.08
N ALA A 324 29.43 -14.92 -13.87
CA ALA A 324 28.79 -14.86 -12.57
C ALA A 324 28.17 -16.21 -12.18
N LEU A 325 27.49 -16.86 -13.10
CA LEU A 325 26.85 -18.15 -12.84
C LEU A 325 27.85 -19.31 -12.80
N GLN A 326 28.98 -19.22 -13.48
CA GLN A 326 30.06 -20.18 -13.31
C GLN A 326 30.66 -20.12 -11.90
N ARG A 327 30.77 -18.92 -11.28
CA ARG A 327 31.16 -18.79 -9.85
C ARG A 327 30.12 -19.44 -8.94
N VAL A 328 28.81 -19.19 -9.18
CA VAL A 328 27.73 -19.83 -8.43
C VAL A 328 27.84 -21.35 -8.50
N ARG A 329 28.02 -21.89 -9.70
CA ARG A 329 28.18 -23.33 -9.93
C ARG A 329 29.43 -23.91 -9.23
N GLN A 330 30.56 -23.22 -9.34
CA GLN A 330 31.83 -23.67 -8.72
C GLN A 330 31.82 -23.60 -7.19
N ALA A 331 31.16 -22.59 -6.62
CA ALA A 331 30.97 -22.47 -5.18
C ALA A 331 30.07 -23.59 -4.61
N GLY A 332 29.20 -24.15 -5.48
CA GLY A 332 28.24 -25.17 -5.13
C GLY A 332 26.96 -24.58 -4.53
N LEU A 333 25.87 -25.33 -4.60
CA LEU A 333 24.56 -24.97 -4.09
C LEU A 333 24.20 -25.65 -2.76
N GLY A 334 25.22 -26.12 -2.04
CA GLY A 334 25.07 -26.89 -0.80
C GLY A 334 25.14 -28.38 -1.04
N ARG A 335 24.68 -29.15 -0.04
CA ARG A 335 24.69 -30.63 -0.07
C ARG A 335 23.29 -31.17 0.15
N ARG A 336 23.00 -32.30 -0.48
CA ARG A 336 21.80 -33.09 -0.19
C ARG A 336 21.96 -33.80 1.15
N PRO A 337 20.87 -34.32 1.73
CA PRO A 337 20.94 -35.06 3.01
C PRO A 337 21.83 -36.30 2.95
N ASP A 338 22.03 -36.89 1.77
CA ASP A 338 22.92 -38.01 1.53
C ASP A 338 24.41 -37.62 1.39
N GLY A 339 24.73 -36.31 1.55
CA GLY A 339 26.08 -35.77 1.45
C GLY A 339 26.54 -35.45 0.03
N THR A 340 25.76 -35.80 -1.01
CA THR A 340 26.09 -35.47 -2.42
C THR A 340 25.89 -33.97 -2.69
N PRO A 341 26.63 -33.37 -3.65
CA PRO A 341 26.46 -31.97 -3.98
C PRO A 341 25.07 -31.69 -4.59
N MET A 342 24.45 -30.57 -4.21
CA MET A 342 23.32 -30.00 -4.91
C MET A 342 23.82 -29.24 -6.13
N THR A 343 23.29 -29.57 -7.32
CA THR A 343 23.61 -28.92 -8.59
C THR A 343 22.40 -28.30 -9.22
N ALA A 344 22.57 -27.47 -10.25
CA ALA A 344 21.48 -26.89 -11.00
C ALA A 344 21.78 -26.89 -12.52
N SER A 345 20.72 -27.02 -13.29
CA SER A 345 20.71 -26.74 -14.72
C SER A 345 20.38 -25.27 -14.92
N ILE A 346 21.18 -24.55 -15.72
CA ILE A 346 21.12 -23.10 -15.81
C ILE A 346 21.03 -22.69 -17.29
N GLY A 347 20.04 -21.86 -17.61
CA GLY A 347 19.90 -21.21 -18.92
C GLY A 347 20.06 -19.71 -18.78
N ILE A 348 20.85 -19.08 -19.65
CA ILE A 348 21.09 -17.64 -19.70
C ILE A 348 20.45 -17.07 -20.97
N ALA A 349 19.78 -15.92 -20.84
CA ALA A 349 19.41 -15.08 -21.97
C ALA A 349 19.81 -13.62 -21.71
N GLU A 350 20.12 -12.90 -22.79
CA GLU A 350 20.49 -11.48 -22.71
C GLU A 350 19.71 -10.69 -23.75
N ARG A 351 19.19 -9.54 -23.37
CA ARG A 351 18.25 -8.73 -24.13
C ARG A 351 18.74 -8.37 -25.54
N LEU A 352 19.98 -7.92 -25.67
CA LEU A 352 20.55 -7.50 -26.95
C LEU A 352 20.99 -8.71 -27.78
N ALA A 353 21.72 -9.65 -27.18
CA ALA A 353 22.23 -10.83 -27.88
C ALA A 353 21.09 -11.71 -28.40
N ASP A 354 20.00 -11.79 -27.67
CA ASP A 354 18.84 -12.59 -28.03
C ASP A 354 17.73 -11.80 -28.76
N ALA A 355 17.93 -10.49 -28.98
CA ALA A 355 16.95 -9.59 -29.57
C ALA A 355 15.53 -9.77 -28.99
N ALA A 356 15.43 -9.86 -27.66
CA ALA A 356 14.16 -10.08 -26.98
C ALA A 356 13.28 -8.81 -27.06
N ALA A 357 12.04 -8.98 -27.52
CA ALA A 357 11.11 -7.88 -27.71
C ALA A 357 10.48 -7.41 -26.38
N ASP A 358 10.37 -8.32 -25.42
CA ASP A 358 9.85 -8.04 -24.08
C ASP A 358 10.52 -8.96 -23.03
N TRP A 359 10.24 -8.69 -21.76
CA TRP A 359 10.82 -9.45 -20.67
C TRP A 359 10.32 -10.92 -20.63
N ARG A 360 9.11 -11.21 -21.09
CA ARG A 360 8.56 -12.56 -21.12
C ARG A 360 9.34 -13.43 -22.09
N GLN A 361 9.58 -12.92 -23.30
CA GLN A 361 10.39 -13.58 -24.29
C GLN A 361 11.84 -13.80 -23.80
N LEU A 362 12.38 -12.85 -23.03
CA LEU A 362 13.71 -12.98 -22.43
C LEU A 362 13.76 -14.14 -21.42
N VAL A 363 12.76 -14.26 -20.57
CA VAL A 363 12.62 -15.37 -19.58
C VAL A 363 12.39 -16.70 -20.29
N GLU A 364 11.52 -16.75 -21.31
CA GLU A 364 11.25 -17.96 -22.08
C GLU A 364 12.51 -18.50 -22.75
N LYS A 365 13.38 -17.64 -23.31
CA LYS A 365 14.66 -18.06 -23.89
C LYS A 365 15.62 -18.62 -22.82
N ALA A 366 15.65 -18.03 -21.63
CA ALA A 366 16.44 -18.55 -20.54
C ALA A 366 15.90 -19.91 -20.06
N ASP A 367 14.60 -20.07 -19.93
CA ASP A 367 13.96 -21.35 -19.55
C ASP A 367 14.23 -22.44 -20.58
N ALA A 368 14.07 -22.16 -21.90
CA ALA A 368 14.40 -23.12 -22.95
C ALA A 368 15.85 -23.64 -22.85
N ARG A 369 16.82 -22.73 -22.61
CA ARG A 369 18.22 -23.09 -22.41
C ARG A 369 18.47 -23.86 -21.12
N MET A 370 17.75 -23.57 -20.06
CA MET A 370 17.81 -24.36 -18.83
C MET A 370 17.31 -25.79 -19.10
N TYR A 371 16.26 -25.94 -19.92
CA TYR A 371 15.81 -27.26 -20.33
C TYR A 371 16.84 -27.99 -21.20
N GLU A 372 17.54 -27.32 -22.10
CA GLU A 372 18.68 -27.87 -22.86
C GLU A 372 19.79 -28.32 -21.90
N ALA A 373 20.10 -27.55 -20.86
CA ALA A 373 21.07 -27.91 -19.84
C ALA A 373 20.65 -29.22 -19.12
N LYS A 374 19.37 -29.38 -18.79
CA LYS A 374 18.83 -30.63 -18.20
C LYS A 374 18.98 -31.82 -19.14
N GLN A 375 18.64 -31.67 -20.41
CA GLN A 375 18.79 -32.73 -21.40
C GLN A 375 20.25 -33.09 -21.70
N GLY A 376 21.13 -32.08 -21.70
CA GLY A 376 22.55 -32.25 -21.94
C GLY A 376 23.34 -32.95 -20.84
N GLY A 377 22.72 -33.39 -19.74
CA GLY A 377 23.33 -34.12 -18.63
C GLY A 377 23.42 -33.36 -17.31
N ARG A 378 22.69 -32.25 -17.18
CA ARG A 378 22.57 -31.43 -15.96
C ARG A 378 23.89 -30.78 -15.54
N ASP A 379 23.90 -30.14 -14.35
CA ASP A 379 25.06 -29.43 -13.79
C ASP A 379 25.86 -28.63 -14.81
N ARG A 380 25.15 -27.80 -15.57
CA ARG A 380 25.76 -26.96 -16.64
C ARG A 380 25.02 -25.69 -16.91
N ILE A 381 25.67 -24.82 -17.63
CA ILE A 381 25.17 -23.53 -18.08
C ILE A 381 25.05 -23.57 -19.60
N VAL A 382 23.91 -23.15 -20.13
CA VAL A 382 23.67 -22.90 -21.55
C VAL A 382 23.33 -21.42 -21.72
N GLY A 383 24.03 -20.74 -22.63
CA GLY A 383 23.87 -19.31 -22.90
C GLY A 383 23.65 -19.01 -24.37
N PRO A 384 23.47 -17.73 -24.74
CA PRO A 384 23.44 -17.33 -26.15
C PRO A 384 24.79 -17.67 -26.82
N VAL A 385 24.70 -18.16 -28.03
CA VAL A 385 25.87 -18.56 -28.89
C VAL A 385 26.56 -17.31 -29.42
#